data_91f76a60533a4048b282598fa8a2eb3e
#
_entry.id   91f76a60533a4048b282598fa8a2eb3e
#
_cell.length_a   1.000
_cell.length_b   1.000
_cell.length_c   1.000
_cell.angle_alpha   90.00
_cell.angle_beta   90.00
_cell.angle_gamma   90.00
#
_symmetry.space_group_name_H-M   'P 1'
#
loop_
_entity.id
_entity.type
_entity.pdbx_description
1 polymer ?
#
loop_
_entity_poly.entity_id
_entity_poly.type
_entity_poly.pdbx_seq_one_letter_code
_entity_poly.pdbx_strand_id
1 'polypeptide(L)'
;MKAILVLEDEPSLMKLLRHTLKDYRMIEATTAEEALMLFIDHDYLIDLLVADLTLPTKSGAQVALHLRSKIPDLPVILTSGYPVSGWKERDSADLRRLGQPVAVLQKPFTGHQLLDAIGDLTGCPPDWKAKIA
;
A
#
# COMPACT_ATOMS: atom_id res chain seq x y z
N MET A 1 16.50 6.75 0.10
CA MET A 1 15.23 6.76 0.83
C MET A 1 14.13 6.21 -0.05
N LYS A 2 13.31 5.34 0.48
CA LYS A 2 12.24 4.73 -0.29
C LYS A 2 11.04 5.68 -0.39
N ALA A 3 10.43 5.76 -1.57
CA ALA A 3 9.23 6.53 -1.82
C ALA A 3 8.02 5.61 -1.75
N ILE A 4 7.06 5.95 -0.91
CA ILE A 4 5.84 5.17 -0.69
C ILE A 4 4.65 5.97 -1.19
N LEU A 5 3.93 5.43 -2.17
CA LEU A 5 2.66 6.00 -2.60
C LEU A 5 1.55 5.42 -1.72
N VAL A 6 0.82 6.31 -1.04
CA VAL A 6 -0.25 5.93 -0.13
C VAL A 6 -1.58 6.40 -0.70
N LEU A 7 -2.50 5.46 -0.89
CA LEU A 7 -3.84 5.71 -1.40
C LEU A 7 -4.87 5.39 -0.32
N GLU A 8 -5.42 6.42 0.29
CA GLU A 8 -6.34 6.30 1.40
C GLU A 8 -7.27 7.52 1.43
N ASP A 9 -8.58 7.31 1.51
CA ASP A 9 -9.55 8.39 1.49
C ASP A 9 -10.04 8.83 2.87
N GLU A 10 -9.72 8.09 3.93
CA GLU A 10 -10.13 8.43 5.28
C GLU A 10 -9.07 9.30 5.97
N PRO A 11 -9.41 10.57 6.35
CA PRO A 11 -8.42 11.51 6.88
C PRO A 11 -7.71 11.05 8.15
N SER A 12 -8.42 10.40 9.07
CA SER A 12 -7.81 9.97 10.33
C SER A 12 -6.81 8.85 10.12
N LEU A 13 -7.08 7.94 9.18
CA LEU A 13 -6.14 6.88 8.85
C LEU A 13 -4.93 7.46 8.08
N MET A 14 -5.15 8.41 7.19
CA MET A 14 -4.05 9.09 6.50
C MET A 14 -3.11 9.76 7.51
N LYS A 15 -3.67 10.36 8.55
CA LYS A 15 -2.86 10.98 9.62
C LYS A 15 -2.01 9.94 10.35
N LEU A 16 -2.58 8.78 10.66
CA LEU A 16 -1.83 7.68 11.27
C LEU A 16 -0.69 7.22 10.35
N LEU A 17 -0.97 7.10 9.07
CA LEU A 17 0.03 6.69 8.08
C LEU A 17 1.18 7.69 7.99
N ARG A 18 0.88 9.00 8.00
CA ARG A 18 1.94 10.04 8.03
C ARG A 18 2.84 9.88 9.24
N HIS A 19 2.26 9.64 10.40
CA HIS A 19 3.04 9.46 11.62
C HIS A 19 3.89 8.18 11.55
N THR A 20 3.29 7.09 11.12
CA THR A 20 3.98 5.79 11.04
C THR A 20 5.11 5.81 10.02
N LEU A 21 4.90 6.49 8.89
CA LEU A 21 5.83 6.49 7.75
C LEU A 21 6.71 7.74 7.72
N LYS A 22 6.87 8.44 8.84
CA LYS A 22 7.60 9.71 8.91
C LYS A 22 9.05 9.63 8.43
N ASP A 23 9.67 8.46 8.52
CA ASP A 23 11.07 8.26 8.10
C ASP A 23 11.18 7.87 6.61
N TYR A 24 10.05 7.79 5.91
CA TYR A 24 10.00 7.51 4.48
C TYR A 24 9.52 8.75 3.72
N ARG A 25 9.82 8.80 2.43
CA ARG A 25 9.20 9.80 1.56
C ARG A 25 7.80 9.31 1.21
N MET A 26 6.78 9.97 1.75
CA MET A 26 5.39 9.59 1.55
C MET A 26 4.74 10.50 0.51
N ILE A 27 4.09 9.88 -0.49
CA ILE A 27 3.32 10.56 -1.52
C ILE A 27 1.86 10.20 -1.28
N GLU A 28 1.01 11.19 -1.01
CA GLU A 28 -0.36 10.97 -0.58
C GLU A 28 -1.36 11.15 -1.70
N ALA A 29 -2.26 10.20 -1.85
CA ALA A 29 -3.39 10.27 -2.76
C ALA A 29 -4.67 9.88 -2.02
N THR A 30 -5.77 10.54 -2.32
CA THR A 30 -7.08 10.23 -1.73
C THR A 30 -8.04 9.58 -2.72
N THR A 31 -7.70 9.58 -4.01
CA THR A 31 -8.46 8.90 -5.05
C THR A 31 -7.55 8.06 -5.93
N ALA A 32 -8.14 7.08 -6.60
CA ALA A 32 -7.37 6.24 -7.55
C ALA A 32 -6.78 7.09 -8.67
N GLU A 33 -7.54 8.05 -9.19
CA GLU A 33 -7.10 8.93 -10.27
C GLU A 33 -5.90 9.77 -9.84
N GLU A 34 -5.95 10.33 -8.63
CA GLU A 34 -4.84 11.09 -8.08
C GLU A 34 -3.59 10.22 -7.91
N ALA A 35 -3.76 8.99 -7.43
CA ALA A 35 -2.64 8.06 -7.28
C ALA A 35 -1.96 7.78 -8.61
N LEU A 36 -2.73 7.55 -9.67
CA LEU A 36 -2.20 7.31 -11.00
C LEU A 36 -1.47 8.54 -11.56
N MET A 37 -2.02 9.74 -11.36
CA MET A 37 -1.37 10.99 -11.77
C MET A 37 -0.06 11.21 -11.03
N LEU A 38 -0.05 11.01 -9.72
CA LEU A 38 1.16 11.16 -8.90
C LEU A 38 2.24 10.16 -9.30
N PHE A 39 1.84 8.94 -9.65
CA PHE A 39 2.76 7.92 -10.14
C PHE A 39 3.47 8.38 -11.40
N ILE A 40 2.72 8.95 -12.35
CA ILE A 40 3.28 9.49 -13.59
C ILE A 40 4.15 10.71 -13.30
N ASP A 41 3.65 11.64 -12.48
CA ASP A 41 4.36 12.89 -12.15
C ASP A 41 5.70 12.63 -11.44
N HIS A 42 5.83 11.51 -10.75
CA HIS A 42 7.07 11.11 -10.10
C HIS A 42 7.91 10.17 -10.97
N ASP A 43 7.67 10.14 -12.27
CA ASP A 43 8.41 9.34 -13.26
C ASP A 43 8.45 7.84 -12.90
N TYR A 44 7.37 7.32 -12.32
CA TYR A 44 7.27 5.93 -11.86
C TYR A 44 8.28 5.56 -10.76
N LEU A 45 8.85 6.56 -10.06
CA LEU A 45 9.86 6.33 -9.02
C LEU A 45 9.20 6.08 -7.67
N ILE A 46 8.47 4.98 -7.58
CA ILE A 46 7.77 4.53 -6.38
C ILE A 46 8.34 3.16 -5.99
N ASP A 47 8.66 2.98 -4.73
CA ASP A 47 9.24 1.74 -4.20
C ASP A 47 8.25 0.84 -3.50
N LEU A 48 7.07 1.37 -3.16
CA LEU A 48 6.03 0.63 -2.45
C LEU A 48 4.69 1.35 -2.65
N LEU A 49 3.62 0.58 -2.82
CA LEU A 49 2.25 1.09 -2.80
C LEU A 49 1.54 0.58 -1.55
N VAL A 50 0.91 1.49 -0.81
CA VAL A 50 -0.03 1.16 0.26
C VAL A 50 -1.38 1.69 -0.17
N ALA A 51 -2.36 0.81 -0.39
CA ALA A 51 -3.63 1.20 -0.97
C ALA A 51 -4.81 0.55 -0.25
N ASP A 52 -5.84 1.36 0.03
CA ASP A 52 -7.12 0.86 0.52
C ASP A 52 -7.82 0.09 -0.60
N LEU A 53 -8.32 -1.09 -0.28
CA LEU A 53 -9.05 -1.90 -1.24
C LEU A 53 -10.37 -1.22 -1.63
N THR A 54 -11.08 -0.63 -0.66
CA THR A 54 -12.41 -0.06 -0.86
C THR A 54 -12.34 1.44 -1.13
N LEU A 55 -12.44 1.81 -2.39
CA LEU A 55 -12.44 3.20 -2.85
C LEU A 55 -13.64 3.43 -3.78
N PRO A 56 -14.09 4.69 -3.96
CA PRO A 56 -15.33 4.97 -4.71
C PRO A 56 -15.34 4.48 -6.16
N THR A 57 -14.24 4.63 -6.92
CA THR A 57 -14.25 4.35 -8.36
C THR A 57 -13.48 3.09 -8.74
N LYS A 58 -12.27 2.95 -8.23
CA LYS A 58 -11.42 1.77 -8.48
C LYS A 58 -10.92 1.24 -7.14
N SER A 59 -10.79 -0.07 -7.03
CA SER A 59 -10.21 -0.66 -5.84
C SER A 59 -8.69 -0.43 -5.79
N GLY A 60 -8.12 -0.52 -4.59
CA GLY A 60 -6.67 -0.47 -4.44
C GLY A 60 -5.97 -1.58 -5.22
N ALA A 61 -6.59 -2.76 -5.35
CA ALA A 61 -6.04 -3.85 -6.13
C ALA A 61 -5.94 -3.50 -7.62
N GLN A 62 -6.94 -2.80 -8.16
CA GLN A 62 -6.92 -2.34 -9.55
C GLN A 62 -5.83 -1.30 -9.79
N VAL A 63 -5.65 -0.38 -8.85
CA VAL A 63 -4.54 0.59 -8.93
C VAL A 63 -3.20 -0.15 -8.89
N ALA A 64 -3.05 -1.12 -7.99
CA ALA A 64 -1.83 -1.91 -7.89
C ALA A 64 -1.49 -2.64 -9.19
N LEU A 65 -2.50 -3.25 -9.83
CA LEU A 65 -2.31 -3.92 -11.13
C LEU A 65 -1.83 -2.92 -12.19
N HIS A 66 -2.39 -1.72 -12.17
CA HIS A 66 -1.99 -0.67 -13.11
C HIS A 66 -0.53 -0.26 -12.90
N LEU A 67 -0.13 -0.01 -11.65
CA LEU A 67 1.26 0.35 -11.34
C LEU A 67 2.23 -0.79 -11.69
N ARG A 68 1.82 -2.04 -11.45
CA ARG A 68 2.62 -3.22 -11.79
C ARG A 68 2.82 -3.41 -13.28
N SER A 69 1.98 -2.81 -14.12
CA SER A 69 2.20 -2.82 -15.56
C SER A 69 3.48 -2.06 -15.95
N LYS A 70 3.91 -1.12 -15.11
CA LYS A 70 5.14 -0.34 -15.30
C LYS A 70 6.29 -0.82 -14.41
N ILE A 71 5.97 -1.29 -13.19
CA ILE A 71 6.95 -1.80 -12.23
C ILE A 71 6.49 -3.21 -11.82
N PRO A 72 6.88 -4.26 -12.57
CA PRO A 72 6.36 -5.61 -12.33
C PRO A 72 6.58 -6.17 -10.92
N ASP A 73 7.65 -5.78 -10.27
CA ASP A 73 8.01 -6.27 -8.94
C ASP A 73 7.66 -5.30 -7.81
N LEU A 74 6.83 -4.29 -8.09
CA LEU A 74 6.45 -3.31 -7.08
C LEU A 74 5.80 -3.99 -5.87
N PRO A 75 6.37 -3.83 -4.66
CA PRO A 75 5.71 -4.31 -3.45
C PRO A 75 4.41 -3.56 -3.21
N VAL A 76 3.36 -4.29 -2.79
CA VAL A 76 2.04 -3.73 -2.57
C VAL A 76 1.51 -4.18 -1.22
N ILE A 77 0.98 -3.23 -0.45
CA ILE A 77 0.20 -3.51 0.75
C ILE A 77 -1.23 -3.05 0.49
N LEU A 78 -2.16 -3.98 0.55
CA LEU A 78 -3.60 -3.66 0.45
C LEU A 78 -4.18 -3.63 1.85
N THR A 79 -4.96 -2.58 2.17
CA THR A 79 -5.66 -2.48 3.44
C THR A 79 -7.15 -2.70 3.22
N SER A 80 -7.82 -3.37 4.15
CA SER A 80 -9.23 -3.72 4.01
C SER A 80 -9.92 -3.77 5.36
N GLY A 81 -11.17 -3.33 5.41
CA GLY A 81 -12.02 -3.47 6.59
C GLY A 81 -12.51 -4.89 6.81
N TYR A 82 -12.30 -5.79 5.85
CA TYR A 82 -12.78 -7.17 5.88
C TYR A 82 -11.63 -8.14 5.67
N PRO A 83 -11.68 -9.34 6.28
CA PRO A 83 -10.71 -10.39 5.96
C PRO A 83 -10.86 -10.83 4.50
N VAL A 84 -9.79 -11.38 3.92
CA VAL A 84 -9.80 -11.80 2.51
C VAL A 84 -10.96 -12.76 2.20
N SER A 85 -11.33 -13.59 3.15
CA SER A 85 -12.47 -14.52 3.00
C SER A 85 -13.81 -13.80 2.80
N GLY A 86 -13.90 -12.53 3.21
CA GLY A 86 -15.11 -11.71 3.04
C GLY A 86 -15.06 -10.79 1.82
N TRP A 87 -14.04 -10.89 0.99
CA TRP A 87 -13.91 -10.02 -0.17
C TRP A 87 -14.88 -10.43 -1.29
N LYS A 88 -15.27 -9.45 -2.10
CA LYS A 88 -16.00 -9.73 -3.35
C LYS A 88 -15.12 -10.54 -4.28
N GLU A 89 -15.74 -11.39 -5.11
CA GLU A 89 -15.00 -12.26 -6.03
C GLU A 89 -14.07 -11.46 -6.95
N ARG A 90 -14.49 -10.28 -7.42
CA ARG A 90 -13.66 -9.42 -8.26
C ARG A 90 -12.36 -9.03 -7.55
N ASP A 91 -12.46 -8.64 -6.28
CA ASP A 91 -11.28 -8.22 -5.50
C ASP A 91 -10.35 -9.39 -5.23
N SER A 92 -10.91 -10.56 -4.93
CA SER A 92 -10.12 -11.78 -4.74
C SER A 92 -9.41 -12.19 -6.03
N ALA A 93 -10.09 -12.07 -7.17
CA ALA A 93 -9.50 -12.35 -8.48
C ALA A 93 -8.35 -11.39 -8.78
N ASP A 94 -8.53 -10.10 -8.48
CA ASP A 94 -7.48 -9.10 -8.67
C ASP A 94 -6.26 -9.38 -7.78
N LEU A 95 -6.50 -9.81 -6.54
CA LEU A 95 -5.40 -10.21 -5.64
C LEU A 95 -4.61 -11.39 -6.22
N ARG A 96 -5.30 -12.39 -6.75
CA ARG A 96 -4.62 -13.53 -7.40
C ARG A 96 -3.81 -13.10 -8.62
N ARG A 97 -4.37 -12.20 -9.44
CA ARG A 97 -3.67 -11.65 -10.61
C ARG A 97 -2.45 -10.84 -10.22
N LEU A 98 -2.54 -10.11 -9.09
CA LEU A 98 -1.45 -9.30 -8.61
C LEU A 98 -0.24 -10.18 -8.23
N GLY A 99 -0.47 -11.27 -7.50
CA GLY A 99 0.60 -12.15 -7.06
C GLY A 99 1.61 -11.44 -6.14
N GLN A 100 2.68 -12.13 -5.81
CA GLN A 100 3.73 -11.57 -4.95
C GLN A 100 4.59 -10.55 -5.70
N PRO A 101 5.20 -9.57 -4.99
CA PRO A 101 5.13 -9.35 -3.54
C PRO A 101 3.90 -8.53 -3.14
N VAL A 102 3.05 -9.09 -2.31
CA VAL A 102 1.85 -8.41 -1.80
C VAL A 102 1.57 -8.84 -0.36
N ALA A 103 1.11 -7.90 0.45
CA ALA A 103 0.60 -8.18 1.79
C ALA A 103 -0.79 -7.55 1.93
N VAL A 104 -1.63 -8.14 2.77
CA VAL A 104 -2.95 -7.62 3.10
C VAL A 104 -3.00 -7.33 4.59
N LEU A 105 -3.37 -6.10 4.95
CA LEU A 105 -3.58 -5.70 6.34
C LEU A 105 -5.06 -5.41 6.57
N GLN A 106 -5.64 -6.10 7.53
CA GLN A 106 -7.02 -5.85 7.93
C GLN A 106 -7.07 -4.66 8.90
N LYS A 107 -7.99 -3.74 8.64
CA LYS A 107 -8.25 -2.61 9.53
C LYS A 107 -9.05 -3.07 10.76
N PRO A 108 -8.81 -2.53 11.95
CA PRO A 108 -7.73 -1.59 12.26
C PRO A 108 -6.39 -2.34 12.39
N PHE A 109 -5.32 -1.71 11.94
CA PHE A 109 -3.96 -2.25 12.10
C PHE A 109 -3.10 -1.23 12.87
N THR A 110 -2.03 -1.72 13.50
CA THR A 110 -1.10 -0.87 14.22
C THR A 110 0.01 -0.38 13.30
N GLY A 111 0.71 0.68 13.72
CA GLY A 111 1.90 1.14 13.01
C GLY A 111 2.96 0.04 12.90
N HIS A 112 3.14 -0.77 13.95
CA HIS A 112 4.10 -1.88 13.94
C HIS A 112 3.73 -2.94 12.89
N GLN A 113 2.44 -3.26 12.76
CA GLN A 113 1.98 -4.20 11.74
C GLN A 113 2.29 -3.70 10.33
N LEU A 114 2.08 -2.42 10.08
CA LEU A 114 2.41 -1.82 8.79
C LEU A 114 3.92 -1.85 8.55
N LEU A 115 4.73 -1.43 9.52
CA LEU A 115 6.18 -1.44 9.38
C LEU A 115 6.74 -2.84 9.18
N ASP A 116 6.17 -3.85 9.87
CA ASP A 116 6.55 -5.24 9.68
C ASP A 116 6.25 -5.71 8.25
N ALA A 117 5.08 -5.37 7.73
CA ALA A 117 4.72 -5.73 6.36
C ALA A 117 5.66 -5.08 5.34
N ILE A 118 6.04 -3.82 5.56
CA ILE A 118 7.03 -3.13 4.71
C ILE A 118 8.36 -3.87 4.74
N GLY A 119 8.84 -4.22 5.93
CA GLY A 119 10.09 -4.96 6.10
C GLY A 119 10.06 -6.30 5.39
N ASP A 120 8.99 -7.06 5.56
CA ASP A 120 8.83 -8.38 4.94
C ASP A 120 8.82 -8.29 3.40
N LEU A 121 8.17 -7.27 2.85
CA LEU A 121 8.05 -7.10 1.39
C LEU A 121 9.30 -6.53 0.75
N THR A 122 10.02 -5.65 1.45
CA THR A 122 11.17 -4.94 0.88
C THR A 122 12.52 -5.48 1.33
N GLY A 123 12.54 -6.37 2.31
CA GLY A 123 13.78 -6.89 2.89
C GLY A 123 14.51 -5.88 3.78
N CYS A 124 13.87 -4.74 4.10
CA CYS A 124 14.47 -3.70 4.94
C CYS A 124 13.68 -3.63 6.25
N PRO A 125 14.15 -4.27 7.34
CA PRO A 125 13.43 -4.24 8.61
C PRO A 125 13.32 -2.82 9.14
N PRO A 126 12.23 -2.50 9.86
CA PRO A 126 12.08 -1.18 10.46
C PRO A 126 13.11 -0.96 11.57
N ASP A 127 13.47 0.31 11.80
CA ASP A 127 14.50 0.68 12.77
C ASP A 127 14.26 0.15 14.18
N TRP A 128 12.98 0.10 14.62
CA TRP A 128 12.68 -0.39 15.96
C TRP A 128 13.06 -1.86 16.13
N LYS A 129 12.97 -2.68 15.06
CA LYS A 129 13.43 -4.08 15.11
C LYS A 129 14.96 -4.15 15.23
N ALA A 130 15.67 -3.29 14.53
CA ALA A 130 17.12 -3.23 14.60
C ALA A 130 17.59 -2.86 16.01
N LYS A 131 16.86 -2.02 16.72
CA LYS A 131 17.20 -1.56 18.06
C LYS A 131 17.02 -2.62 19.15
N ILE A 132 16.17 -3.61 18.92
CA ILE A 132 15.91 -4.68 19.88
C ILE A 132 16.54 -6.02 19.49
N ALA A 133 17.12 -6.09 18.33
CA ALA A 133 17.74 -7.32 17.81
C ALA A 133 19.11 -7.60 18.42
#